data_ec66a153cfb36e64c6da28bfa4a7c1d2
#
_entry.id   ec66a153cfb36e64c6da28bfa4a7c1d2
#
_cell.length_a   1.000
_cell.length_b   1.000
_cell.length_c   1.000
_cell.angle_alpha   90.00
_cell.angle_beta   90.00
_cell.angle_gamma   90.00
#
_symmetry.space_group_name_H-M   'P 1'
#
loop_
_entity.id
_entity.type
_entity.pdbx_description
1 polymer ?
#
loop_
_entity_poly.entity_id
_entity_poly.type
_entity_poly.pdbx_seq_one_letter_code
_entity_poly.pdbx_strand_id
1 'polypeptide(L)' 'MDMEDRDAAIANALEALHMNQTALRAGLEEVSTWIRQRGSVNVHDNVMATLEALDLQASSIASAIERLRS' A
#
# COMPACT_ATOMS: atom_id res chain seq x y z
N MET A 1 23.05 13.29 13.41
CA MET A 1 22.00 12.30 13.71
C MET A 1 22.63 10.93 13.81
N ASP A 2 22.41 10.22 14.90
CA ASP A 2 23.00 8.89 15.06
C ASP A 2 22.20 7.84 14.26
N MET A 3 22.66 6.59 14.30
CA MET A 3 22.06 5.50 13.53
C MET A 3 20.64 5.20 13.97
N GLU A 4 20.36 5.25 15.27
CA GLU A 4 19.00 5.01 15.79
C GLU A 4 18.03 6.08 15.37
N ASP A 5 18.42 7.35 15.42
CA ASP A 5 17.59 8.47 15.00
C ASP A 5 17.31 8.41 13.50
N ARG A 6 18.33 8.03 12.72
CA ARG A 6 18.18 7.87 11.28
C ARG A 6 17.22 6.73 10.95
N ASP A 7 17.36 5.58 11.61
CA ASP A 7 16.48 4.44 11.39
C ASP A 7 15.04 4.77 11.76
N ALA A 8 14.85 5.50 12.87
CA ALA A 8 13.52 5.93 13.29
C ALA A 8 12.90 6.88 12.25
N ALA A 9 13.68 7.81 11.71
CA ALA A 9 13.19 8.73 10.69
C ALA A 9 12.79 8.00 9.41
N ILE A 10 13.60 7.03 8.99
CA ILE A 10 13.29 6.20 7.82
C ILE A 10 12.02 5.39 8.08
N ALA A 11 11.91 4.75 9.23
CA ALA A 11 10.74 3.96 9.59
C ALA A 11 9.47 4.82 9.61
N ASN A 12 9.55 6.03 10.14
CA ASN A 12 8.41 6.95 10.18
C ASN A 12 7.97 7.36 8.78
N ALA A 13 8.94 7.66 7.89
CA ALA A 13 8.63 8.02 6.51
C ALA A 13 7.98 6.85 5.76
N LEU A 14 8.52 5.65 5.93
CA LEU A 14 7.97 4.45 5.30
C LEU A 14 6.57 4.15 5.81
N GLU A 15 6.35 4.33 7.11
CA GLU A 15 5.02 4.12 7.70
C GLU A 15 4.00 5.09 7.12
N ALA A 16 4.35 6.36 6.99
CA ALA A 16 3.46 7.36 6.39
C ALA A 16 3.12 7.01 4.94
N LEU A 17 4.12 6.59 4.16
CA LEU A 17 3.92 6.16 2.78
C LEU A 17 3.07 4.89 2.71
N HIS A 18 3.29 3.96 3.63
CA HIS A 18 2.53 2.72 3.72
C HIS A 18 1.05 3.02 4.02
N MET A 19 0.78 3.94 4.93
CA MET A 19 -0.59 4.36 5.25
C MET A 19 -1.26 5.03 4.04
N ASN A 20 -0.52 5.86 3.29
CA ASN A 20 -1.01 6.46 2.06
C ASN A 20 -1.39 5.39 1.03
N GLN A 21 -0.54 4.39 0.87
CA GLN A 21 -0.79 3.28 -0.06
C GLN A 21 -2.07 2.52 0.33
N THR A 22 -2.25 2.26 1.63
CA THR A 22 -3.42 1.56 2.14
C THR A 22 -4.70 2.36 1.86
N ALA A 23 -4.67 3.67 2.06
CA ALA A 23 -5.81 4.54 1.80
C ALA A 23 -6.14 4.60 0.30
N LEU A 24 -5.12 4.73 -0.54
CA LEU A 24 -5.29 4.74 -2.00
C LEU A 24 -5.84 3.41 -2.50
N ARG A 25 -5.35 2.30 -1.96
CA ARG A 25 -5.86 0.97 -2.30
C ARG A 25 -7.34 0.86 -2.02
N ALA A 26 -7.77 1.28 -0.85
CA ALA A 26 -9.18 1.23 -0.47
C ALA A 26 -10.05 2.07 -1.41
N GLY A 27 -9.59 3.28 -1.75
CA GLY A 27 -10.30 4.15 -2.67
C GLY A 27 -10.39 3.58 -4.08
N LEU A 28 -9.30 3.01 -4.57
CA LEU A 28 -9.27 2.38 -5.89
C LEU A 28 -10.19 1.16 -5.95
N GLU A 29 -10.23 0.36 -4.88
CA GLU A 29 -11.13 -0.78 -4.81
C GLU A 29 -12.59 -0.34 -4.89
N GLU A 30 -12.96 0.70 -4.17
CA GLU A 30 -14.31 1.25 -4.20
C GLU A 30 -14.69 1.76 -5.60
N VAL A 31 -13.80 2.54 -6.22
CA VAL A 31 -14.01 3.04 -7.58
C VAL A 31 -14.11 1.88 -8.59
N SER A 32 -13.26 0.89 -8.44
CA SER A 32 -13.22 -0.28 -9.31
C SER A 32 -14.54 -1.09 -9.22
N THR A 33 -15.08 -1.23 -8.02
CA THR A 33 -16.37 -1.89 -7.80
C THR A 33 -17.49 -1.12 -8.51
N TRP A 34 -17.47 0.21 -8.43
CA TRP A 34 -18.43 1.06 -9.12
C TRP A 34 -18.33 0.87 -10.65
N ILE A 35 -17.11 0.82 -11.17
CA ILE A 35 -16.85 0.60 -12.61
C ILE A 35 -17.43 -0.76 -13.05
N ARG A 36 -17.23 -1.79 -12.24
CA ARG A 36 -17.77 -3.13 -12.49
C ARG A 36 -19.29 -3.09 -12.57
N GLN A 37 -19.94 -2.38 -11.66
CA GLN A 37 -21.40 -2.22 -11.63
C GLN A 37 -21.91 -1.50 -12.87
N ARG A 38 -21.06 -0.70 -13.52
CA ARG A 38 -21.38 -0.02 -14.79
C ARG A 38 -21.08 -0.86 -16.02
N GLY A 39 -20.65 -2.11 -15.83
CA GLY A 39 -20.46 -3.06 -16.92
C GLY A 39 -19.02 -3.27 -17.39
N SER A 40 -18.05 -2.55 -16.81
CA SER A 40 -16.64 -2.67 -17.20
C SER A 40 -15.90 -3.70 -16.35
N VAL A 41 -16.28 -4.97 -16.52
CA VAL A 41 -15.69 -6.08 -15.74
C VAL A 41 -14.21 -6.23 -16.02
N ASN A 42 -13.75 -6.05 -17.24
CA ASN A 42 -12.34 -6.17 -17.60
C ASN A 42 -11.49 -5.13 -16.87
N VAL A 43 -11.96 -3.88 -16.81
CA VAL A 43 -11.24 -2.83 -16.09
C VAL A 43 -11.16 -3.15 -14.60
N HIS A 44 -12.28 -3.59 -14.03
CA HIS A 44 -12.33 -4.03 -12.62
C HIS A 44 -11.31 -5.13 -12.35
N ASP A 45 -11.30 -6.17 -13.17
CA ASP A 45 -10.38 -7.31 -12.99
C ASP A 45 -8.92 -6.86 -13.07
N ASN A 46 -8.60 -5.96 -14.00
CA ASN A 46 -7.24 -5.42 -14.14
C ASN A 46 -6.82 -4.62 -12.91
N VAL A 47 -7.73 -3.81 -12.38
CA VAL A 47 -7.46 -3.03 -11.16
C VAL A 47 -7.26 -3.95 -9.96
N MET A 48 -8.11 -4.97 -9.81
CA MET A 48 -7.99 -5.92 -8.70
C MET A 48 -6.66 -6.70 -8.76
N ALA A 49 -6.20 -7.07 -9.94
CA ALA A 49 -4.89 -7.71 -10.10
C ALA A 49 -3.75 -6.78 -9.67
N THR A 50 -3.85 -5.50 -10.00
CA THR A 50 -2.88 -4.49 -9.56
C THR A 50 -2.90 -4.33 -8.04
N LEU A 51 -4.09 -4.32 -7.44
CA LEU A 51 -4.24 -4.23 -5.98
C LEU A 51 -3.64 -5.42 -5.26
N GLU A 52 -3.74 -6.62 -5.84
CA GLU A 52 -3.08 -7.82 -5.29
C GLU A 52 -1.56 -7.66 -5.26
N ALA A 53 -0.99 -7.11 -6.34
CA ALA A 53 0.45 -6.83 -6.39
C ALA A 53 0.85 -5.81 -5.32
N LEU A 54 0.03 -4.78 -5.11
CA LEU A 54 0.26 -3.80 -4.04
C LEU A 54 0.20 -4.43 -2.66
N ASP A 55 -0.68 -5.40 -2.45
CA ASP A 55 -0.80 -6.10 -1.17
C ASP A 55 0.47 -6.90 -0.86
N LEU A 56 1.08 -7.52 -1.86
CA LEU A 56 2.35 -8.22 -1.69
C LEU A 56 3.47 -7.24 -1.32
N GLN A 57 3.52 -6.09 -1.97
CA GLN A 57 4.48 -5.03 -1.65
C GLN A 57 4.24 -4.47 -0.25
N ALA A 58 2.98 -4.31 0.15
CA ALA A 58 2.62 -3.83 1.47
C ALA A 58 3.16 -4.73 2.58
N SER A 59 3.11 -6.04 2.40
CA SER A 59 3.70 -7.00 3.33
C SER A 59 5.21 -6.80 3.49
N SER A 60 5.92 -6.61 2.38
CA SER A 60 7.36 -6.37 2.38
C SER A 60 7.70 -5.06 3.09
N ILE A 61 6.93 -4.01 2.84
CA ILE A 61 7.11 -2.71 3.47
C ILE A 61 6.90 -2.80 4.98
N ALA A 62 5.81 -3.46 5.41
CA ALA A 62 5.52 -3.65 6.84
C ALA A 62 6.65 -4.40 7.54
N SER A 63 7.18 -5.43 6.90
CA SER A 63 8.29 -6.22 7.43
C SER A 63 9.56 -5.37 7.54
N ALA A 64 9.85 -4.54 6.56
CA ALA A 64 11.01 -3.64 6.58
C ALA A 64 10.90 -2.61 7.70
N ILE A 65 9.72 -2.04 7.90
CA ILE A 65 9.47 -1.08 9.00
C ILE A 65 9.74 -1.75 10.34
N GLU A 66 9.24 -2.96 10.51
CA GLU A 66 9.43 -3.72 11.74
C GLU A 66 10.90 -3.97 12.04
N ARG A 67 11.70 -4.32 11.02
CA ARG A 67 13.14 -4.52 11.19
C ARG A 67 13.86 -3.23 11.55
N LEU A 68 13.43 -2.10 11.01
CA LEU A 68 14.03 -0.80 11.34
C LEU A 68 13.73 -0.38 12.77
N ARG A 69 12.63 -0.85 13.34
CA ARG A 69 12.19 -0.48 14.69
C ARG A 69 12.68 -1.45 15.78
N SER A 70 13.19 -2.59 15.38
CA SER A 70 13.64 -3.62 16.36
C SER A 70 15.10 -3.45 16.83
#